data_c0c6a1db67bf540737c5f1c6cb6a1227
#
_entry.id   c0c6a1db67bf540737c5f1c6cb6a1227
#
_cell.length_a   1.000
_cell.length_b   1.000
_cell.length_c   1.000
_cell.angle_alpha   90.00
_cell.angle_beta   90.00
_cell.angle_gamma   90.00
#
_symmetry.space_group_name_H-M   'P 1'
#
loop_
_entity.id
_entity.type
_entity.pdbx_description
1 polymer ?
#
loop_
_entity_poly.entity_id
_entity_poly.type
_entity_poly.pdbx_seq_one_letter_code
_entity_poly.pdbx_strand_id
1 'polypeptide(L)'
;PLFRRGEILLNYAEAMYELGLFDQSIADKTINKLRKRAHVADMVLTDITTDFDPERDQDVNPLLWEIRRERRVELMGEGTRLDDLRRWKKGHYVNKQPTGVYLKDASEFNVKVMNGPSNNEGYVYYFEKPIGWLEHYYLNPIPLNQLALNPALEQNPGWENNK
;
A
#
# COMPACT_ATOMS: atom_id res chain seq x y z
N PRO A 1 -5.04 20.94 6.18
CA PRO A 1 -4.79 20.42 7.53
C PRO A 1 -3.62 19.44 7.51
N LEU A 2 -2.81 19.41 8.57
CA LEU A 2 -1.70 18.44 8.74
C LEU A 2 -2.24 17.03 8.95
N PHE A 3 -3.41 16.91 9.56
CA PHE A 3 -4.11 15.64 9.80
C PHE A 3 -5.59 15.79 9.44
N ARG A 4 -6.21 14.73 8.98
CA ARG A 4 -7.64 14.72 8.69
C ARG A 4 -8.34 13.55 9.40
N ARG A 5 -9.65 13.71 9.59
CA ARG A 5 -10.46 12.73 10.33
C ARG A 5 -10.38 11.32 9.75
N GLY A 6 -10.27 11.19 8.43
CA GLY A 6 -10.17 9.89 7.77
C GLY A 6 -8.95 9.08 8.25
N GLU A 7 -7.80 9.72 8.35
CA GLU A 7 -6.59 9.08 8.87
C GLU A 7 -6.76 8.62 10.32
N ILE A 8 -7.34 9.47 11.19
CA ILE A 8 -7.57 9.11 12.60
C ILE A 8 -8.52 7.92 12.74
N LEU A 9 -9.60 7.88 11.93
CA LEU A 9 -10.54 6.77 11.95
C LEU A 9 -9.89 5.46 11.50
N LEU A 10 -9.00 5.51 10.50
CA LEU A 10 -8.28 4.34 10.00
C LEU A 10 -7.19 3.88 10.98
N ASN A 11 -6.47 4.81 11.62
CA ASN A 11 -5.52 4.49 12.68
C ASN A 11 -6.23 3.79 13.83
N TYR A 12 -7.41 4.28 14.23
CA TYR A 12 -8.19 3.66 15.29
C TYR A 12 -8.72 2.27 14.89
N ALA A 13 -9.20 2.11 13.64
CA ALA A 13 -9.65 0.81 13.14
C ALA A 13 -8.53 -0.25 13.19
N GLU A 14 -7.35 0.09 12.69
CA GLU A 14 -6.20 -0.82 12.69
C GLU A 14 -5.73 -1.13 14.11
N ALA A 15 -5.67 -0.12 15.00
CA ALA A 15 -5.31 -0.33 16.40
C ALA A 15 -6.29 -1.26 17.14
N MET A 16 -7.60 -1.11 16.91
CA MET A 16 -8.61 -2.00 17.47
C MET A 16 -8.49 -3.42 16.93
N TYR A 17 -8.11 -3.58 15.66
CA TYR A 17 -7.83 -4.90 15.10
C TYR A 17 -6.60 -5.55 15.77
N GLU A 18 -5.50 -4.83 15.92
CA GLU A 18 -4.28 -5.35 16.57
C GLU A 18 -4.50 -5.72 18.04
N LEU A 19 -5.44 -5.06 18.71
CA LEU A 19 -5.87 -5.40 20.07
C LEU A 19 -6.85 -6.59 20.14
N GLY A 20 -7.31 -7.13 18.99
CA GLY A 20 -8.33 -8.17 18.95
C GLY A 20 -9.74 -7.69 19.34
N LEU A 21 -10.00 -6.39 19.28
CA LEU A 21 -11.24 -5.72 19.69
C LEU A 21 -12.04 -5.14 18.51
N PHE A 22 -11.63 -5.42 17.27
CA PHE A 22 -12.33 -4.91 16.10
C PHE A 22 -13.60 -5.73 15.82
N ASP A 23 -14.75 -5.11 16.01
CA ASP A 23 -16.07 -5.64 15.76
C ASP A 23 -16.88 -4.79 14.77
N GLN A 24 -18.11 -5.18 14.47
CA GLN A 24 -18.98 -4.41 13.57
C GLN A 24 -19.25 -3.01 14.09
N SER A 25 -19.35 -2.81 15.41
CA SER A 25 -19.57 -1.49 16.01
C SER A 25 -18.36 -0.57 15.76
N ILE A 26 -17.13 -1.11 15.80
CA ILE A 26 -15.93 -0.35 15.47
C ILE A 26 -15.87 -0.05 13.96
N ALA A 27 -16.20 -1.02 13.10
CA ALA A 27 -16.33 -0.78 11.66
C ALA A 27 -17.30 0.36 11.35
N ASP A 28 -18.47 0.39 12.00
CA ASP A 28 -19.51 1.40 11.82
C ASP A 28 -19.08 2.80 12.29
N LYS A 29 -18.28 2.85 13.35
CA LYS A 29 -17.75 4.12 13.89
C LYS A 29 -16.55 4.66 13.11
N THR A 30 -15.92 3.83 12.30
CA THR A 30 -14.67 4.13 11.57
C THR A 30 -14.85 4.02 10.05
N ILE A 31 -14.60 2.88 9.49
CA ILE A 31 -14.57 2.62 8.04
C ILE A 31 -15.93 2.94 7.40
N ASN A 32 -17.04 2.51 8.00
CA ASN A 32 -18.37 2.74 7.43
C ASN A 32 -18.75 4.22 7.39
N LYS A 33 -18.17 5.08 8.24
CA LYS A 33 -18.32 6.54 8.09
C LYS A 33 -17.62 7.08 6.84
N LEU A 34 -16.48 6.50 6.48
CA LEU A 34 -15.75 6.88 5.26
C LEU A 34 -16.49 6.37 4.03
N ARG A 35 -16.95 5.13 4.06
CA ARG A 35 -17.75 4.51 2.98
C ARG A 35 -19.06 5.25 2.73
N LYS A 36 -19.78 5.64 3.77
CA LYS A 36 -21.01 6.46 3.66
C LYS A 36 -20.74 7.80 3.00
N ARG A 37 -19.64 8.46 3.37
CA ARG A 37 -19.25 9.71 2.70
C ARG A 37 -18.96 9.52 1.21
N ALA A 38 -18.35 8.38 0.85
CA ALA A 38 -17.99 8.03 -0.52
C ALA A 38 -19.13 7.36 -1.29
N HIS A 39 -20.33 7.20 -0.69
CA HIS A 39 -21.47 6.47 -1.26
C HIS A 39 -21.13 5.04 -1.66
N VAL A 40 -20.30 4.36 -0.89
CA VAL A 40 -19.92 2.96 -1.04
C VAL A 40 -20.63 2.12 0.02
N ALA A 41 -20.97 0.86 -0.32
CA ALA A 41 -21.62 -0.08 0.59
C ALA A 41 -20.82 -0.26 1.90
N ASP A 42 -21.52 -0.42 3.01
CA ASP A 42 -20.91 -0.61 4.32
C ASP A 42 -20.05 -1.90 4.36
N MET A 43 -18.99 -1.88 5.13
CA MET A 43 -18.23 -3.06 5.49
C MET A 43 -19.07 -3.89 6.48
N VAL A 44 -19.37 -5.11 6.12
CA VAL A 44 -20.07 -6.10 6.93
C VAL A 44 -19.07 -7.23 7.23
N LEU A 45 -18.73 -7.42 8.51
CA LEU A 45 -17.65 -8.34 8.90
C LEU A 45 -17.95 -9.80 8.53
N THR A 46 -19.22 -10.21 8.56
CA THR A 46 -19.64 -11.57 8.19
C THR A 46 -19.41 -11.90 6.71
N ASP A 47 -19.27 -10.89 5.87
CA ASP A 47 -19.08 -11.06 4.43
C ASP A 47 -17.58 -11.18 4.08
N ILE A 48 -16.69 -10.86 5.03
CA ILE A 48 -15.24 -10.90 4.85
C ILE A 48 -14.72 -12.32 5.19
N THR A 49 -14.80 -13.19 4.20
CA THR A 49 -14.31 -14.58 4.29
C THR A 49 -12.90 -14.71 3.73
N THR A 50 -12.31 -15.90 3.82
CA THR A 50 -11.02 -16.22 3.20
C THR A 50 -10.99 -16.00 1.70
N ASP A 51 -12.12 -16.14 1.04
CA ASP A 51 -12.28 -16.04 -0.41
C ASP A 51 -12.88 -14.69 -0.86
N PHE A 52 -13.02 -13.75 0.08
CA PHE A 52 -13.59 -12.43 -0.15
C PHE A 52 -12.86 -11.64 -1.24
N ASP A 53 -11.53 -11.70 -1.25
CA ASP A 53 -10.68 -11.07 -2.26
C ASP A 53 -9.63 -12.07 -2.74
N PRO A 54 -9.74 -12.59 -3.97
CA PRO A 54 -8.79 -13.56 -4.54
C PRO A 54 -7.39 -12.96 -4.76
N GLU A 55 -7.28 -11.64 -4.90
CA GLU A 55 -6.00 -10.92 -5.05
C GLU A 55 -5.34 -10.59 -3.70
N ARG A 56 -5.94 -11.01 -2.61
CA ARG A 56 -5.43 -10.80 -1.26
C ARG A 56 -4.06 -11.46 -1.09
N ASP A 57 -3.18 -10.79 -0.38
CA ASP A 57 -1.98 -11.43 0.18
C ASP A 57 -2.42 -12.51 1.19
N GLN A 58 -2.14 -13.77 0.87
CA GLN A 58 -2.58 -14.92 1.65
C GLN A 58 -1.97 -14.96 3.07
N ASP A 59 -0.83 -14.28 3.26
CA ASP A 59 -0.18 -14.14 4.57
C ASP A 59 -0.86 -13.08 5.47
N VAL A 60 -1.87 -12.38 4.94
CA VAL A 60 -2.61 -11.36 5.70
C VAL A 60 -4.02 -11.83 5.96
N ASN A 61 -4.46 -11.75 7.23
CA ASN A 61 -5.84 -12.07 7.59
C ASN A 61 -6.83 -11.27 6.72
N PRO A 62 -7.94 -11.86 6.24
CA PRO A 62 -8.90 -11.19 5.36
C PRO A 62 -9.44 -9.87 5.90
N LEU A 63 -9.76 -9.80 7.18
CA LEU A 63 -10.25 -8.58 7.80
C LEU A 63 -9.16 -7.49 7.88
N LEU A 64 -7.94 -7.85 8.23
CA LEU A 64 -6.81 -6.91 8.23
C LEU A 64 -6.50 -6.42 6.81
N TRP A 65 -6.59 -7.32 5.82
CA TRP A 65 -6.43 -6.95 4.42
C TRP A 65 -7.44 -5.88 4.01
N GLU A 66 -8.70 -6.05 4.38
CA GLU A 66 -9.76 -5.09 4.05
C GLU A 66 -9.57 -3.75 4.77
N ILE A 67 -9.18 -3.75 6.06
CA ILE A 67 -8.83 -2.52 6.80
C ILE A 67 -7.67 -1.78 6.10
N ARG A 68 -6.63 -2.50 5.68
CA ARG A 68 -5.48 -1.94 4.97
C ARG A 68 -5.85 -1.46 3.55
N ARG A 69 -6.80 -2.13 2.90
CA ARG A 69 -7.34 -1.71 1.61
C ARG A 69 -8.08 -0.38 1.73
N GLU A 70 -8.95 -0.24 2.73
CA GLU A 70 -9.64 1.02 3.03
C GLU A 70 -8.64 2.16 3.26
N ARG A 71 -7.60 1.90 4.04
CA ARG A 71 -6.54 2.87 4.30
C ARG A 71 -5.84 3.29 3.01
N ARG A 72 -5.49 2.34 2.16
CA ARG A 72 -4.83 2.63 0.88
C ARG A 72 -5.70 3.50 -0.03
N VAL A 73 -7.00 3.21 -0.09
CA VAL A 73 -7.95 3.95 -0.95
C VAL A 73 -8.21 5.34 -0.39
N GLU A 74 -8.53 5.43 0.89
CA GLU A 74 -8.88 6.69 1.57
C GLU A 74 -7.72 7.70 1.59
N LEU A 75 -6.48 7.22 1.80
CA LEU A 75 -5.29 8.07 1.91
C LEU A 75 -4.46 8.11 0.60
N MET A 76 -5.06 7.74 -0.52
CA MET A 76 -4.38 7.75 -1.82
C MET A 76 -3.91 9.16 -2.17
N GLY A 77 -2.61 9.30 -2.50
CA GLY A 77 -1.99 10.59 -2.83
C GLY A 77 -1.53 11.42 -1.62
N GLU A 78 -1.74 10.95 -0.38
CA GLU A 78 -1.36 11.67 0.85
C GLU A 78 0.02 11.28 1.41
N GLY A 79 0.80 10.49 0.66
CA GLY A 79 2.19 10.16 1.00
C GLY A 79 2.37 9.05 2.04
N THR A 80 1.29 8.53 2.65
CA THR A 80 1.35 7.55 3.75
C THR A 80 1.73 6.14 3.31
N ARG A 81 1.60 5.81 2.01
CA ARG A 81 1.70 4.43 1.51
C ARG A 81 3.06 3.78 1.77
N LEU A 82 4.15 4.50 1.58
CA LEU A 82 5.49 3.96 1.77
C LEU A 82 5.74 3.57 3.23
N ASP A 83 5.31 4.41 4.16
CA ASP A 83 5.44 4.16 5.60
C ASP A 83 4.57 2.97 6.03
N ASP A 84 3.36 2.86 5.47
CA ASP A 84 2.50 1.70 5.69
C ASP A 84 3.16 0.40 5.22
N LEU A 85 3.75 0.37 4.02
CA LEU A 85 4.45 -0.80 3.50
C LEU A 85 5.67 -1.17 4.34
N ARG A 86 6.39 -0.18 4.84
CA ARG A 86 7.54 -0.39 5.75
C ARG A 86 7.10 -1.00 7.08
N ARG A 87 6.12 -0.40 7.77
CA ARG A 87 5.66 -0.88 9.08
C ARG A 87 4.96 -2.24 9.01
N TRP A 88 4.29 -2.54 7.90
CA TRP A 88 3.67 -3.86 7.68
C TRP A 88 4.63 -4.93 7.18
N LYS A 89 5.88 -4.57 6.89
CA LYS A 89 6.86 -5.47 6.24
C LYS A 89 6.37 -6.03 4.90
N LYS A 90 5.68 -5.19 4.13
CA LYS A 90 5.07 -5.54 2.83
C LYS A 90 5.64 -4.69 1.68
N GLY A 91 6.92 -4.29 1.78
CA GLY A 91 7.61 -3.53 0.74
C GLY A 91 7.58 -4.19 -0.63
N HIS A 92 7.59 -5.53 -0.68
CA HIS A 92 7.53 -6.28 -1.93
C HIS A 92 6.26 -6.02 -2.78
N TYR A 93 5.22 -5.38 -2.24
CA TYR A 93 4.05 -4.99 -3.04
C TYR A 93 4.39 -3.99 -4.16
N VAL A 94 5.50 -3.25 -4.04
CA VAL A 94 5.97 -2.38 -5.12
C VAL A 94 6.64 -3.15 -6.27
N ASN A 95 6.85 -4.46 -6.12
CA ASN A 95 7.38 -5.31 -7.19
C ASN A 95 6.31 -5.64 -8.25
N LYS A 96 5.03 -5.39 -7.96
CA LYS A 96 3.96 -5.53 -8.95
C LYS A 96 4.04 -4.37 -9.94
N GLN A 97 4.09 -4.69 -11.24
CA GLN A 97 4.10 -3.69 -12.30
C GLN A 97 2.81 -2.87 -12.27
N PRO A 98 2.88 -1.55 -12.07
CA PRO A 98 1.70 -0.71 -12.16
C PRO A 98 1.24 -0.62 -13.61
N THR A 99 -0.05 -0.82 -13.83
CA THR A 99 -0.71 -0.70 -15.13
C THR A 99 -1.74 0.43 -15.09
N GLY A 100 -1.87 1.14 -16.20
CA GLY A 100 -2.84 2.19 -16.40
C GLY A 100 -4.12 1.69 -17.09
N VAL A 101 -4.69 2.54 -17.93
CA VAL A 101 -5.91 2.26 -18.69
C VAL A 101 -5.68 1.18 -19.74
N TYR A 102 -6.70 0.35 -19.99
CA TYR A 102 -6.69 -0.60 -21.10
C TYR A 102 -7.06 0.12 -22.40
N LEU A 103 -6.25 -0.03 -23.43
CA LEU A 103 -6.51 0.48 -24.78
C LEU A 103 -6.73 -0.70 -25.72
N LYS A 104 -7.80 -0.61 -26.51
CA LYS A 104 -8.09 -1.58 -27.60
C LYS A 104 -7.19 -1.35 -28.80
N ASP A 105 -6.78 -0.11 -29.02
CA ASP A 105 -5.81 0.27 -30.04
C ASP A 105 -4.98 1.44 -29.52
N ALA A 106 -3.71 1.21 -29.34
CA ALA A 106 -2.73 2.20 -28.88
C ALA A 106 -1.95 2.85 -30.03
N SER A 107 -2.24 2.50 -31.29
CA SER A 107 -1.49 2.98 -32.45
C SER A 107 -1.57 4.49 -32.65
N GLU A 108 -2.66 5.12 -32.20
CA GLU A 108 -2.85 6.58 -32.26
C GLU A 108 -2.19 7.33 -31.08
N PHE A 109 -1.67 6.60 -30.11
CA PHE A 109 -1.07 7.17 -28.90
C PHE A 109 0.42 6.85 -28.84
N ASN A 110 1.21 7.81 -28.39
CA ASN A 110 2.64 7.58 -28.13
C ASN A 110 2.83 6.94 -26.73
N VAL A 111 2.26 5.73 -26.56
CA VAL A 111 2.31 4.98 -25.30
C VAL A 111 2.66 3.52 -25.55
N LYS A 112 3.24 2.87 -24.55
CA LYS A 112 3.49 1.42 -24.57
C LYS A 112 2.38 0.70 -23.82
N VAL A 113 1.96 -0.43 -24.34
CA VAL A 113 0.95 -1.30 -23.72
C VAL A 113 1.51 -2.70 -23.45
N MET A 114 0.94 -3.39 -22.47
CA MET A 114 1.32 -4.74 -22.06
C MET A 114 0.09 -5.54 -21.62
N ASN A 115 0.29 -6.86 -21.51
CA ASN A 115 -0.76 -7.79 -21.06
C ASN A 115 -2.03 -7.73 -21.91
N GLY A 116 -1.87 -7.57 -23.22
CA GLY A 116 -2.93 -7.62 -24.22
C GLY A 116 -2.64 -8.62 -25.33
N PRO A 117 -3.60 -8.84 -26.24
CA PRO A 117 -3.50 -9.82 -27.32
C PRO A 117 -2.53 -9.38 -28.44
N SER A 118 -2.15 -8.10 -28.52
CA SER A 118 -1.23 -7.57 -29.52
C SER A 118 -0.35 -6.47 -28.96
N ASN A 119 0.64 -6.01 -29.75
CA ASN A 119 1.52 -4.92 -29.37
C ASN A 119 0.81 -3.54 -29.28
N ASN A 120 -0.39 -3.42 -29.85
CA ASN A 120 -1.17 -2.19 -29.85
C ASN A 120 -2.41 -2.28 -28.95
N GLU A 121 -2.66 -3.43 -28.36
CA GLU A 121 -3.80 -3.64 -27.46
C GLU A 121 -3.30 -4.11 -26.09
N GLY A 122 -3.75 -3.47 -25.01
CA GLY A 122 -3.37 -3.83 -23.66
C GLY A 122 -3.42 -2.67 -22.68
N TYR A 123 -2.83 -2.88 -21.52
CA TYR A 123 -2.74 -1.87 -20.48
C TYR A 123 -1.55 -0.94 -20.71
N VAL A 124 -1.78 0.35 -20.64
CA VAL A 124 -0.69 1.35 -20.63
C VAL A 124 0.22 1.13 -19.42
N TYR A 125 1.52 1.24 -19.61
CA TYR A 125 2.50 1.19 -18.52
C TYR A 125 3.54 2.30 -18.67
N TYR A 126 4.06 2.74 -17.53
CA TYR A 126 5.02 3.84 -17.46
C TYR A 126 6.46 3.37 -17.27
N PHE A 127 6.65 2.16 -16.74
CA PHE A 127 7.95 1.57 -16.44
C PHE A 127 8.02 0.17 -17.02
N GLU A 128 9.11 -0.19 -17.64
CA GLU A 128 9.32 -1.54 -18.20
C GLU A 128 9.53 -2.59 -17.12
N LYS A 129 9.97 -2.17 -15.96
CA LYS A 129 10.18 -3.04 -14.79
C LYS A 129 9.64 -2.35 -13.54
N PRO A 130 9.11 -3.11 -12.58
CA PRO A 130 8.77 -2.56 -11.27
C PRO A 130 10.00 -1.98 -10.60
N ILE A 131 9.79 -1.00 -9.72
CA ILE A 131 10.86 -0.32 -8.97
C ILE A 131 11.69 -1.32 -8.17
N GLY A 132 11.06 -2.39 -7.65
CA GLY A 132 11.69 -3.38 -6.80
C GLY A 132 11.77 -2.92 -5.34
N TRP A 133 11.91 -3.90 -4.46
CA TRP A 133 12.12 -3.67 -3.04
C TRP A 133 13.30 -4.50 -2.56
N LEU A 134 14.26 -3.84 -1.94
CA LEU A 134 15.39 -4.50 -1.28
C LEU A 134 15.16 -4.49 0.24
N GLU A 135 15.63 -5.52 0.94
CA GLU A 135 15.38 -5.69 2.37
C GLU A 135 15.86 -4.51 3.20
N HIS A 136 16.98 -3.90 2.84
CA HIS A 136 17.51 -2.74 3.55
C HIS A 136 16.66 -1.46 3.41
N TYR A 137 15.67 -1.42 2.48
CA TYR A 137 14.76 -0.26 2.35
C TYR A 137 13.74 -0.13 3.50
N TYR A 138 13.66 -1.13 4.38
CA TYR A 138 12.89 -0.98 5.62
C TYR A 138 13.52 0.00 6.61
N LEU A 139 14.83 0.25 6.49
CA LEU A 139 15.56 1.22 7.28
C LEU A 139 16.15 2.30 6.37
N ASN A 140 16.18 3.54 6.81
CA ASN A 140 16.91 4.58 6.10
C ASN A 140 18.40 4.49 6.42
N PRO A 141 19.31 4.85 5.49
CA PRO A 141 20.73 4.94 5.80
C PRO A 141 21.00 6.05 6.82
N ILE A 142 21.94 5.79 7.72
CA ILE A 142 22.46 6.86 8.59
C ILE A 142 23.31 7.79 7.70
N PRO A 143 23.09 9.12 7.75
CA PRO A 143 23.86 10.06 6.93
C PRO A 143 25.37 9.95 7.17
N LEU A 144 26.14 9.94 6.10
CA LEU A 144 27.60 9.73 6.16
C LEU A 144 28.33 10.73 7.07
N ASN A 145 27.85 11.98 7.11
CA ASN A 145 28.42 12.99 8.01
C ASN A 145 28.20 12.64 9.49
N GLN A 146 27.14 11.96 9.86
CA GLN A 146 26.89 11.50 11.23
C GLN A 146 27.82 10.35 11.61
N LEU A 147 28.05 9.42 10.69
CA LEU A 147 29.02 8.34 10.88
C LEU A 147 30.46 8.89 11.03
N ALA A 148 30.79 9.92 10.26
CA ALA A 148 32.11 10.57 10.37
C ALA A 148 32.32 11.30 11.69
N LEU A 149 31.26 11.88 12.27
CA LEU A 149 31.31 12.59 13.55
C LEU A 149 31.31 11.66 14.76
N ASN A 150 30.75 10.47 14.63
CA ASN A 150 30.71 9.51 15.74
C ASN A 150 31.20 8.13 15.29
N PRO A 151 32.46 7.76 15.50
CA PRO A 151 32.99 6.45 15.10
C PRO A 151 32.36 5.25 15.77
N ALA A 152 31.54 5.41 16.82
CA ALA A 152 30.83 4.36 17.48
C ALA A 152 29.47 4.02 16.76
N LEU A 153 29.06 4.83 15.78
CA LEU A 153 27.87 4.55 14.97
C LEU A 153 28.23 3.58 13.85
N GLU A 154 27.41 2.55 13.73
CA GLU A 154 27.44 1.61 12.61
C GLU A 154 26.31 1.93 11.65
N GLN A 155 26.52 1.70 10.35
CA GLN A 155 25.50 1.88 9.32
C GLN A 155 24.42 0.81 9.45
N ASN A 156 23.19 1.16 9.07
CA ASN A 156 22.10 0.19 8.99
C ASN A 156 22.43 -0.93 7.99
N PRO A 157 22.02 -2.19 8.31
CA PRO A 157 22.31 -3.35 7.47
C PRO A 157 21.94 -3.15 6.01
N GLY A 158 22.82 -3.53 5.09
CA GLY A 158 22.63 -3.41 3.65
C GLY A 158 22.99 -2.04 3.06
N TRP A 159 23.38 -1.08 3.89
CA TRP A 159 23.81 0.26 3.47
C TRP A 159 25.34 0.47 3.64
N GLU A 160 26.06 -0.56 4.08
CA GLU A 160 27.48 -0.45 4.44
C GLU A 160 28.39 -0.10 3.24
N ASN A 161 27.97 -0.50 2.03
CA ASN A 161 28.74 -0.34 0.78
C ASN A 161 28.43 0.95 0.01
N ASN A 162 27.51 1.78 0.50
CA ASN A 162 27.19 3.08 -0.11
C ASN A 162 28.16 4.17 0.41
N LYS A 163 29.45 4.02 0.09
CA LYS A 163 30.48 5.02 0.32
C LYS A 163 30.64 5.94 -0.87
#